data_03804160413c6e93e1e68c335be81a4f
#
_entry.id   03804160413c6e93e1e68c335be81a4f
#
_cell.length_a   1.000
_cell.length_b   1.000
_cell.length_c   1.000
_cell.angle_alpha   90.00
_cell.angle_beta   90.00
_cell.angle_gamma   90.00
#
_symmetry.space_group_name_H-M   'P 1'
#
loop_
_entity.id
_entity.type
_entity.pdbx_description
1 polymer ?
#
loop_
_entity_poly.entity_id
_entity_poly.type
_entity_poly.pdbx_seq_one_letter_code
_entity_poly.pdbx_strand_id
1 'polypeptide(L)'
;VAMAAAAKNLSSRLKAYAAVETKPEFLTGLIDAVDEFKRCCISSADLSRAAGETEGSLAQKLEELSLLMESYDALCSRGKRDPRDQMTWLLEQMEQGDFAREHVFYIDGFPDFTRPHLAILEHLIQASPDVTVSLNCDRERSHLLAFEKAGDTASQLLLCARRAGVDVQIEIIPEKRLPLSPVRERLFQGVIYSGAAKECLDVFRAESPYLECMGAAERIRFLLAAGCRCRDITVVCTDMTVYQPLVNLVFHRLHIPVYQSGTENILQKSVIATVLMALDAALSGFDQKSVLRYLRSALSPVDPDTCDRIENYAIIWGIR
;
A
#
# COMPACT_ATOMS: atom_id res chain seq x y z
N VAL A 1 -7.53 -5.47 -16.68
CA VAL A 1 -8.27 -6.13 -17.79
C VAL A 1 -9.66 -6.53 -17.32
N ALA A 2 -9.83 -7.39 -16.27
CA ALA A 2 -11.15 -7.83 -15.81
C ALA A 2 -12.08 -6.68 -15.43
N MET A 3 -11.60 -5.68 -14.67
CA MET A 3 -12.40 -4.51 -14.29
C MET A 3 -12.84 -3.68 -15.52
N ALA A 4 -11.93 -3.49 -16.48
CA ALA A 4 -12.28 -2.80 -17.74
C ALA A 4 -13.35 -3.55 -18.54
N ALA A 5 -13.30 -4.89 -18.56
CA ALA A 5 -14.32 -5.72 -19.18
C ALA A 5 -15.66 -5.64 -18.42
N ALA A 6 -15.62 -5.65 -17.09
CA ALA A 6 -16.81 -5.49 -16.25
C ALA A 6 -17.50 -4.13 -16.49
N ALA A 7 -16.73 -3.03 -16.48
CA ALA A 7 -17.23 -1.70 -16.75
C ALA A 7 -17.84 -1.59 -18.17
N LYS A 8 -17.15 -2.13 -19.18
CA LYS A 8 -17.65 -2.15 -20.57
C LYS A 8 -18.96 -2.95 -20.72
N ASN A 9 -19.07 -4.10 -20.06
CA ASN A 9 -20.28 -4.92 -20.11
C ASN A 9 -21.49 -4.23 -19.47
N LEU A 10 -21.25 -3.31 -18.53
CA LEU A 10 -22.28 -2.59 -17.80
C LEU A 10 -22.50 -1.16 -18.30
N SER A 11 -21.82 -0.74 -19.39
CA SER A 11 -21.85 0.66 -19.88
C SER A 11 -23.24 1.26 -20.06
N SER A 12 -24.21 0.46 -20.53
CA SER A 12 -25.61 0.90 -20.70
C SER A 12 -26.39 1.02 -19.37
N ARG A 13 -25.87 0.43 -18.28
CA ARG A 13 -26.52 0.42 -16.95
C ARG A 13 -25.92 1.43 -16.01
N LEU A 14 -24.70 1.91 -16.28
CA LEU A 14 -24.02 2.93 -15.50
C LEU A 14 -24.55 4.30 -15.87
N LYS A 15 -24.99 5.07 -14.88
CA LYS A 15 -25.44 6.47 -15.02
C LYS A 15 -24.50 7.41 -14.28
N ALA A 16 -24.19 7.12 -13.02
CA ALA A 16 -23.28 7.91 -12.21
C ALA A 16 -21.85 7.87 -12.75
N TYR A 17 -21.42 6.72 -13.28
CA TYR A 17 -20.06 6.51 -13.78
C TYR A 17 -19.96 6.47 -15.32
N ALA A 18 -21.04 6.70 -16.06
CA ALA A 18 -21.06 6.60 -17.53
C ALA A 18 -20.01 7.45 -18.25
N ALA A 19 -19.67 8.63 -17.73
CA ALA A 19 -18.70 9.54 -18.36
C ALA A 19 -17.24 9.15 -18.12
N VAL A 20 -16.95 8.23 -17.20
CA VAL A 20 -15.59 7.91 -16.75
C VAL A 20 -15.28 6.42 -16.80
N GLU A 21 -16.22 5.56 -17.17
CA GLU A 21 -16.16 4.10 -17.14
C GLU A 21 -14.96 3.49 -17.88
N THR A 22 -14.43 4.19 -18.90
CA THR A 22 -13.30 3.73 -19.70
C THR A 22 -11.98 4.40 -19.34
N LYS A 23 -11.99 5.36 -18.40
CA LYS A 23 -10.77 6.08 -18.01
C LYS A 23 -9.86 5.21 -17.16
N PRO A 24 -8.56 5.10 -17.48
CA PRO A 24 -7.63 4.24 -16.74
C PRO A 24 -7.56 4.56 -15.24
N GLU A 25 -7.56 5.84 -14.88
CA GLU A 25 -7.49 6.30 -13.49
C GLU A 25 -8.74 5.86 -12.70
N PHE A 26 -9.91 5.93 -13.33
CA PHE A 26 -11.15 5.47 -12.72
C PHE A 26 -11.16 3.95 -12.53
N LEU A 27 -10.71 3.20 -13.53
CA LEU A 27 -10.60 1.74 -13.46
C LEU A 27 -9.61 1.31 -12.36
N THR A 28 -8.52 2.04 -12.18
CA THR A 28 -7.58 1.80 -11.07
C THR A 28 -8.26 2.08 -9.73
N GLY A 29 -8.93 3.21 -9.58
CA GLY A 29 -9.68 3.54 -8.36
C GLY A 29 -10.79 2.53 -8.03
N LEU A 30 -11.44 1.94 -9.03
CA LEU A 30 -12.40 0.84 -8.82
C LEU A 30 -11.72 -0.42 -8.28
N ILE A 31 -10.53 -0.75 -8.78
CA ILE A 31 -9.77 -1.91 -8.30
C ILE A 31 -9.36 -1.71 -6.85
N ASP A 32 -8.91 -0.50 -6.51
CA ASP A 32 -8.52 -0.13 -5.14
C ASP A 32 -9.72 -0.19 -4.20
N ALA A 33 -10.89 0.31 -4.64
CA ALA A 33 -12.14 0.22 -3.87
C ALA A 33 -12.58 -1.24 -3.65
N VAL A 34 -12.49 -2.09 -4.67
CA VAL A 34 -12.80 -3.53 -4.53
C VAL A 34 -11.83 -4.22 -3.56
N ASP A 35 -10.54 -3.87 -3.61
CA ASP A 35 -9.55 -4.37 -2.66
C ASP A 35 -9.91 -3.98 -1.22
N GLU A 36 -10.31 -2.74 -1.00
CA GLU A 36 -10.75 -2.25 0.31
C GLU A 36 -12.04 -2.95 0.78
N PHE A 37 -13.04 -3.12 -0.08
CA PHE A 37 -14.25 -3.86 0.25
C PHE A 37 -13.96 -5.31 0.65
N LYS A 38 -13.11 -6.01 -0.09
CA LYS A 38 -12.71 -7.38 0.24
C LYS A 38 -11.93 -7.46 1.55
N ARG A 39 -11.06 -6.50 1.84
CA ARG A 39 -10.37 -6.37 3.14
C ARG A 39 -11.33 -6.16 4.31
N CYS A 40 -12.45 -5.50 4.05
CA CYS A 40 -13.50 -5.25 5.04
C CYS A 40 -14.57 -6.36 5.07
N CYS A 41 -14.47 -7.41 4.25
CA CYS A 41 -15.49 -8.44 4.04
C CYS A 41 -16.83 -7.85 3.61
N ILE A 42 -16.82 -6.80 2.78
CA ILE A 42 -18.01 -6.18 2.20
C ILE A 42 -18.27 -6.84 0.84
N SER A 43 -19.43 -7.48 0.70
CA SER A 43 -19.87 -8.12 -0.54
C SER A 43 -20.65 -7.15 -1.44
N SER A 44 -20.85 -7.53 -2.70
CA SER A 44 -21.76 -6.81 -3.60
C SER A 44 -23.19 -6.73 -3.05
N ALA A 45 -23.64 -7.78 -2.34
CA ALA A 45 -24.97 -7.77 -1.70
C ALA A 45 -25.07 -6.76 -0.55
N ASP A 46 -23.97 -6.53 0.19
CA ASP A 46 -23.92 -5.51 1.25
C ASP A 46 -23.99 -4.10 0.68
N LEU A 47 -23.29 -3.85 -0.45
CA LEU A 47 -23.39 -2.57 -1.17
C LEU A 47 -24.79 -2.32 -1.71
N SER A 48 -25.45 -3.34 -2.27
CA SER A 48 -26.84 -3.24 -2.74
C SER A 48 -27.81 -2.96 -1.59
N ARG A 49 -27.62 -3.59 -0.42
CA ARG A 49 -28.42 -3.33 0.77
C ARG A 49 -28.24 -1.88 1.26
N ALA A 50 -26.99 -1.42 1.35
CA ALA A 50 -26.70 -0.03 1.73
C ALA A 50 -27.27 0.98 0.72
N ALA A 51 -27.31 0.64 -0.57
CA ALA A 51 -27.98 1.47 -1.58
C ALA A 51 -29.47 1.61 -1.32
N GLY A 52 -30.15 0.54 -0.86
CA GLY A 52 -31.57 0.57 -0.49
C GLY A 52 -31.89 1.37 0.79
N GLU A 53 -30.90 1.57 1.65
CA GLU A 53 -31.01 2.34 2.90
C GLU A 53 -30.63 3.83 2.74
N THR A 54 -30.13 4.21 1.56
CA THR A 54 -29.68 5.58 1.24
C THR A 54 -30.52 6.19 0.12
N GLU A 55 -30.48 7.51 -0.02
CA GLU A 55 -31.24 8.24 -1.05
C GLU A 55 -30.30 9.07 -1.95
N GLY A 56 -30.83 9.42 -3.12
CA GLY A 56 -30.17 10.35 -4.06
C GLY A 56 -28.96 9.78 -4.78
N SER A 57 -27.95 10.60 -5.00
CA SER A 57 -26.77 10.23 -5.80
C SER A 57 -25.89 9.16 -5.13
N LEU A 58 -25.92 9.06 -3.80
CA LEU A 58 -25.15 8.05 -3.08
C LEU A 58 -25.75 6.67 -3.28
N ALA A 59 -27.06 6.52 -3.18
CA ALA A 59 -27.76 5.26 -3.46
C ALA A 59 -27.41 4.73 -4.85
N GLN A 60 -27.49 5.59 -5.86
CA GLN A 60 -27.14 5.23 -7.23
C GLN A 60 -25.69 4.80 -7.40
N LYS A 61 -24.74 5.49 -6.76
CA LYS A 61 -23.33 5.12 -6.80
C LYS A 61 -23.06 3.77 -6.15
N LEU A 62 -23.68 3.50 -4.99
CA LEU A 62 -23.54 2.21 -4.29
C LEU A 62 -24.14 1.06 -5.10
N GLU A 63 -25.28 1.28 -5.75
CA GLU A 63 -25.89 0.28 -6.64
C GLU A 63 -24.99 -0.02 -7.84
N GLU A 64 -24.45 1.00 -8.51
CA GLU A 64 -23.53 0.82 -9.62
C GLU A 64 -22.21 0.15 -9.20
N LEU A 65 -21.67 0.46 -8.03
CA LEU A 65 -20.51 -0.22 -7.46
C LEU A 65 -20.80 -1.69 -7.16
N SER A 66 -21.99 -1.99 -6.62
CA SER A 66 -22.43 -3.38 -6.40
C SER A 66 -22.44 -4.18 -7.71
N LEU A 67 -23.03 -3.63 -8.78
CA LEU A 67 -23.07 -4.25 -10.09
C LEU A 67 -21.68 -4.45 -10.69
N LEU A 68 -20.80 -3.45 -10.57
CA LEU A 68 -19.42 -3.52 -11.07
C LEU A 68 -18.63 -4.60 -10.32
N MET A 69 -18.77 -4.68 -9.00
CA MET A 69 -18.11 -5.70 -8.18
C MET A 69 -18.62 -7.11 -8.53
N GLU A 70 -19.94 -7.28 -8.66
CA GLU A 70 -20.53 -8.57 -9.05
C GLU A 70 -20.05 -9.03 -10.44
N SER A 71 -20.04 -8.12 -11.43
CA SER A 71 -19.54 -8.41 -12.78
C SER A 71 -18.04 -8.73 -12.78
N TYR A 72 -17.26 -8.02 -11.98
CA TYR A 72 -15.82 -8.27 -11.81
C TYR A 72 -15.57 -9.65 -11.22
N ASP A 73 -16.24 -10.00 -10.12
CA ASP A 73 -16.09 -11.30 -9.46
C ASP A 73 -16.54 -12.45 -10.39
N ALA A 74 -17.62 -12.27 -11.16
CA ALA A 74 -18.07 -13.24 -12.15
C ALA A 74 -17.05 -13.45 -13.29
N LEU A 75 -16.32 -12.41 -13.69
CA LEU A 75 -15.26 -12.51 -14.69
C LEU A 75 -14.00 -13.18 -14.12
N CYS A 76 -13.63 -12.86 -12.88
CA CYS A 76 -12.50 -13.47 -12.21
C CYS A 76 -12.73 -14.97 -11.93
N SER A 77 -13.96 -15.36 -11.59
CA SER A 77 -14.30 -16.77 -11.32
C SER A 77 -14.20 -17.70 -12.53
N ARG A 78 -14.25 -17.14 -13.76
CA ARG A 78 -14.09 -17.91 -15.01
C ARG A 78 -12.63 -18.25 -15.35
N GLY A 79 -11.68 -17.65 -14.67
CA GLY A 79 -10.25 -17.78 -14.96
C GLY A 79 -9.43 -18.20 -13.74
N LYS A 80 -8.29 -17.55 -13.53
CA LYS A 80 -7.51 -17.66 -12.30
C LYS A 80 -8.24 -16.89 -11.21
N ARG A 81 -8.27 -17.45 -9.99
CA ARG A 81 -8.85 -16.77 -8.83
C ARG A 81 -8.24 -15.39 -8.62
N ASP A 82 -9.05 -14.44 -8.18
CA ASP A 82 -8.56 -13.12 -7.78
C ASP A 82 -7.60 -13.26 -6.59
N PRO A 83 -6.37 -12.74 -6.67
CA PRO A 83 -5.45 -12.75 -5.52
C PRO A 83 -6.01 -12.07 -4.28
N ARG A 84 -7.01 -11.19 -4.42
CA ARG A 84 -7.68 -10.49 -3.32
C ARG A 84 -8.58 -11.40 -2.49
N ASP A 85 -9.04 -12.51 -3.04
CA ASP A 85 -9.87 -13.52 -2.37
C ASP A 85 -9.04 -14.62 -1.69
N GLN A 86 -7.71 -14.49 -1.69
CA GLN A 86 -6.80 -15.52 -1.20
C GLN A 86 -7.06 -15.89 0.26
N MET A 87 -7.32 -14.91 1.12
CA MET A 87 -7.57 -15.15 2.55
C MET A 87 -8.93 -15.81 2.79
N THR A 88 -9.97 -15.40 2.08
CA THR A 88 -11.30 -16.03 2.15
C THR A 88 -11.24 -17.47 1.67
N TRP A 89 -10.54 -17.70 0.56
CA TRP A 89 -10.35 -19.06 0.06
C TRP A 89 -9.50 -19.92 1.02
N LEU A 90 -8.48 -19.37 1.64
CA LEU A 90 -7.68 -20.08 2.63
C LEU A 90 -8.56 -20.53 3.79
N LEU A 91 -9.42 -19.66 4.30
CA LEU A 91 -10.37 -20.00 5.35
C LEU A 91 -11.29 -21.16 4.94
N GLU A 92 -11.89 -21.09 3.74
CA GLU A 92 -12.75 -22.16 3.20
C GLU A 92 -12.03 -23.51 3.14
N GLN A 93 -10.73 -23.53 2.73
CA GLN A 93 -9.94 -24.75 2.69
C GLN A 93 -9.61 -25.28 4.10
N MET A 94 -9.34 -24.37 5.03
CA MET A 94 -9.04 -24.76 6.42
C MET A 94 -10.28 -25.30 7.14
N GLU A 95 -11.46 -24.77 6.88
CA GLU A 95 -12.74 -25.26 7.43
C GLU A 95 -13.10 -26.66 6.90
N GLN A 96 -12.68 -27.00 5.67
CA GLN A 96 -12.93 -28.32 5.06
C GLN A 96 -11.90 -29.38 5.45
N GLY A 97 -10.77 -29.00 6.03
CA GLY A 97 -9.65 -29.87 6.35
C GLY A 97 -9.34 -29.95 7.86
N ASP A 98 -8.48 -30.89 8.23
CA ASP A 98 -8.01 -31.04 9.61
C ASP A 98 -6.68 -30.32 9.87
N PHE A 99 -6.20 -29.50 8.93
CA PHE A 99 -4.90 -28.84 9.01
C PHE A 99 -4.72 -28.04 10.33
N ALA A 100 -5.74 -27.30 10.73
CA ALA A 100 -5.68 -26.50 11.96
C ALA A 100 -5.56 -27.39 13.22
N ARG A 101 -6.19 -28.56 13.23
CA ARG A 101 -6.18 -29.48 14.37
C ARG A 101 -4.85 -30.19 14.61
N GLU A 102 -4.05 -30.31 13.56
CA GLU A 102 -2.78 -31.04 13.59
C GLU A 102 -1.56 -30.14 13.88
N HIS A 103 -1.76 -28.80 13.90
CA HIS A 103 -0.66 -27.84 13.98
C HIS A 103 -0.85 -26.84 15.11
N VAL A 104 0.29 -26.40 15.65
CA VAL A 104 0.40 -25.24 16.57
C VAL A 104 0.82 -24.03 15.76
N PHE A 105 0.24 -22.86 16.07
CA PHE A 105 0.49 -21.63 15.30
C PHE A 105 1.16 -20.54 16.14
N TYR A 106 2.21 -19.97 15.57
CA TYR A 106 2.90 -18.80 16.10
C TYR A 106 2.76 -17.65 15.11
N ILE A 107 2.13 -16.55 15.53
CA ILE A 107 1.80 -15.40 14.71
C ILE A 107 2.54 -14.19 15.25
N ASP A 108 3.49 -13.68 14.49
CA ASP A 108 4.39 -12.62 14.90
C ASP A 108 4.55 -11.53 13.84
N GLY A 109 4.83 -10.28 14.26
CA GLY A 109 5.14 -9.17 13.35
C GLY A 109 3.93 -8.45 12.74
N PHE A 110 2.71 -8.74 13.20
CA PHE A 110 1.49 -8.09 12.73
C PHE A 110 1.10 -6.94 13.67
N PRO A 111 1.01 -5.69 13.17
CA PRO A 111 0.51 -4.57 13.99
C PRO A 111 -1.01 -4.64 14.19
N ASP A 112 -1.73 -5.20 13.25
CA ASP A 112 -3.18 -5.35 13.22
C ASP A 112 -3.61 -6.49 12.28
N PHE A 113 -4.89 -6.83 12.33
CA PHE A 113 -5.49 -7.85 11.48
C PHE A 113 -6.70 -7.28 10.74
N THR A 114 -6.79 -7.54 9.45
CA THR A 114 -7.98 -7.27 8.64
C THR A 114 -9.10 -8.27 9.02
N ARG A 115 -10.34 -7.99 8.62
CA ARG A 115 -11.45 -8.91 8.89
C ARG A 115 -11.24 -10.35 8.37
N PRO A 116 -10.73 -10.57 7.16
CA PRO A 116 -10.39 -11.92 6.71
C PRO A 116 -9.31 -12.59 7.57
N HIS A 117 -8.30 -11.83 8.03
CA HIS A 117 -7.29 -12.37 8.95
C HIS A 117 -7.91 -12.77 10.29
N LEU A 118 -8.82 -11.95 10.84
CA LEU A 118 -9.50 -12.27 12.10
C LEU A 118 -10.38 -13.50 11.97
N ALA A 119 -11.05 -13.72 10.84
CA ALA A 119 -11.84 -14.91 10.59
C ALA A 119 -10.97 -16.18 10.55
N ILE A 120 -9.79 -16.11 9.92
CA ILE A 120 -8.81 -17.21 9.95
C ILE A 120 -8.32 -17.45 11.38
N LEU A 121 -7.99 -16.39 12.13
CA LEU A 121 -7.54 -16.50 13.52
C LEU A 121 -8.62 -17.10 14.43
N GLU A 122 -9.87 -16.72 14.25
CA GLU A 122 -11.01 -17.29 15.00
C GLU A 122 -11.13 -18.78 14.73
N HIS A 123 -11.01 -19.22 13.47
CA HIS A 123 -10.97 -20.64 13.11
C HIS A 123 -9.78 -21.37 13.75
N LEU A 124 -8.57 -20.78 13.69
CA LEU A 124 -7.37 -21.35 14.31
C LEU A 124 -7.52 -21.48 15.82
N ILE A 125 -8.02 -20.45 16.50
CA ILE A 125 -8.26 -20.46 17.95
C ILE A 125 -9.27 -21.56 18.34
N GLN A 126 -10.27 -21.84 17.51
CA GLN A 126 -11.26 -22.88 17.77
C GLN A 126 -10.74 -24.29 17.52
N ALA A 127 -9.92 -24.48 16.50
CA ALA A 127 -9.58 -25.80 15.98
C ALA A 127 -8.18 -26.28 16.38
N SER A 128 -7.21 -25.36 16.56
CA SER A 128 -5.81 -25.70 16.83
C SER A 128 -5.57 -26.08 18.31
N PRO A 129 -4.61 -26.96 18.59
CA PRO A 129 -4.18 -27.28 19.97
C PRO A 129 -3.61 -26.06 20.72
N ASP A 130 -2.91 -25.17 20.03
CA ASP A 130 -2.37 -23.93 20.59
C ASP A 130 -2.14 -22.87 19.53
N VAL A 131 -2.45 -21.61 19.89
CA VAL A 131 -2.23 -20.42 19.04
C VAL A 131 -1.58 -19.32 19.88
N THR A 132 -0.38 -18.97 19.53
CA THR A 132 0.36 -17.87 20.18
C THR A 132 0.43 -16.67 19.25
N VAL A 133 0.01 -15.49 19.70
CA VAL A 133 0.09 -14.24 18.95
C VAL A 133 0.94 -13.24 19.70
N SER A 134 2.03 -12.75 19.08
CA SER A 134 2.85 -11.67 19.66
C SER A 134 2.34 -10.30 19.18
N LEU A 135 2.26 -9.34 20.10
CA LEU A 135 1.87 -7.98 19.81
C LEU A 135 2.85 -7.01 20.48
N ASN A 136 3.24 -5.96 19.74
CA ASN A 136 3.97 -4.83 20.31
C ASN A 136 2.99 -3.89 21.01
N CYS A 137 2.56 -4.27 22.21
CA CYS A 137 1.57 -3.52 23.01
C CYS A 137 2.06 -3.35 24.43
N ASP A 138 1.92 -2.14 24.95
CA ASP A 138 2.09 -1.87 26.39
C ASP A 138 0.71 -1.88 27.03
N ARG A 139 0.40 -2.93 27.81
CA ARG A 139 -0.90 -3.10 28.45
C ARG A 139 -1.22 -1.96 29.42
N GLU A 140 -0.23 -1.46 30.13
CA GLU A 140 -0.41 -0.36 31.09
C GLU A 140 -0.61 0.98 30.40
N ARG A 141 -0.10 1.12 29.17
CA ARG A 141 -0.13 2.35 28.37
C ARG A 141 -0.93 2.22 27.08
N SER A 142 -1.85 1.28 27.01
CA SER A 142 -2.69 1.05 25.83
C SER A 142 -3.53 2.26 25.42
N HIS A 143 -3.75 3.22 26.34
CA HIS A 143 -4.42 4.49 26.07
C HIS A 143 -3.56 5.49 25.28
N LEU A 144 -2.26 5.25 25.12
CA LEU A 144 -1.41 6.13 24.31
C LEU A 144 -1.59 5.84 22.82
N LEU A 145 -1.61 6.89 22.02
CA LEU A 145 -1.75 6.81 20.55
C LEU A 145 -0.79 5.79 19.90
N ALA A 146 0.43 5.66 20.45
CA ALA A 146 1.42 4.70 19.96
C ALA A 146 0.99 3.23 20.10
N PHE A 147 0.11 2.91 21.05
CA PHE A 147 -0.32 1.56 21.36
C PHE A 147 -1.83 1.33 21.11
N GLU A 148 -2.57 2.36 20.70
CA GLU A 148 -4.01 2.29 20.47
C GLU A 148 -4.38 1.13 19.54
N LYS A 149 -3.75 1.09 18.36
CA LYS A 149 -4.00 0.06 17.35
C LYS A 149 -3.67 -1.36 17.84
N ALA A 150 -2.56 -1.54 18.55
CA ALA A 150 -2.18 -2.83 19.10
C ALA A 150 -3.09 -3.23 20.28
N GLY A 151 -3.55 -2.25 21.07
CA GLY A 151 -4.54 -2.44 22.14
C GLY A 151 -5.90 -2.89 21.59
N ASP A 152 -6.37 -2.27 20.51
CA ASP A 152 -7.60 -2.68 19.82
C ASP A 152 -7.48 -4.09 19.24
N THR A 153 -6.32 -4.39 18.63
CA THR A 153 -6.03 -5.74 18.12
C THR A 153 -6.06 -6.79 19.23
N ALA A 154 -5.43 -6.51 20.37
CA ALA A 154 -5.45 -7.39 21.53
C ALA A 154 -6.90 -7.61 22.03
N SER A 155 -7.70 -6.54 22.08
CA SER A 155 -9.10 -6.61 22.49
C SER A 155 -9.94 -7.46 21.53
N GLN A 156 -9.72 -7.35 20.24
CA GLN A 156 -10.38 -8.19 19.22
C GLN A 156 -10.01 -9.66 19.36
N LEU A 157 -8.73 -9.98 19.56
CA LEU A 157 -8.27 -11.36 19.77
C LEU A 157 -8.86 -11.97 21.05
N LEU A 158 -8.92 -11.21 22.15
CA LEU A 158 -9.57 -11.65 23.38
C LEU A 158 -11.07 -11.91 23.16
N LEU A 159 -11.74 -11.13 22.33
CA LEU A 159 -13.13 -11.33 21.98
C LEU A 159 -13.31 -12.62 21.15
N CYS A 160 -12.42 -12.88 20.17
CA CYS A 160 -12.43 -14.14 19.40
C CYS A 160 -12.25 -15.36 20.32
N ALA A 161 -11.28 -15.31 21.23
CA ALA A 161 -11.05 -16.40 22.17
C ALA A 161 -12.25 -16.65 23.11
N ARG A 162 -12.90 -15.58 23.60
CA ARG A 162 -14.13 -15.70 24.39
C ARG A 162 -15.28 -16.34 23.62
N ARG A 163 -15.46 -15.98 22.36
CA ARG A 163 -16.48 -16.60 21.49
C ARG A 163 -16.20 -18.07 21.22
N ALA A 164 -14.93 -18.43 21.10
CA ALA A 164 -14.47 -19.80 20.94
C ALA A 164 -14.52 -20.62 22.25
N GLY A 165 -14.71 -19.99 23.41
CA GLY A 165 -14.67 -20.65 24.72
C GLY A 165 -13.29 -21.13 25.13
N VAL A 166 -12.23 -20.48 24.64
CA VAL A 166 -10.83 -20.84 24.89
C VAL A 166 -10.23 -19.93 25.94
N ASP A 167 -9.47 -20.52 26.88
CA ASP A 167 -8.76 -19.81 27.90
C ASP A 167 -7.53 -19.09 27.33
N VAL A 168 -7.32 -17.85 27.73
CA VAL A 168 -6.21 -17.01 27.25
C VAL A 168 -5.19 -16.81 28.35
N GLN A 169 -3.94 -17.12 28.04
CA GLN A 169 -2.79 -16.75 28.87
C GLN A 169 -2.10 -15.54 28.26
N ILE A 170 -1.82 -14.52 29.06
CA ILE A 170 -1.10 -13.33 28.64
C ILE A 170 0.27 -13.36 29.27
N GLU A 171 1.30 -13.49 28.44
CA GLU A 171 2.69 -13.40 28.84
C GLU A 171 3.26 -12.04 28.45
N ILE A 172 3.88 -11.35 29.39
CA ILE A 172 4.58 -10.09 29.15
C ILE A 172 6.07 -10.38 29.02
N ILE A 173 6.59 -10.23 27.81
CA ILE A 173 8.03 -10.40 27.55
C ILE A 173 8.75 -9.17 28.12
N PRO A 174 9.67 -9.36 29.09
CA PRO A 174 10.38 -8.26 29.70
C PRO A 174 11.26 -7.55 28.69
N GLU A 175 11.16 -6.24 28.68
CA GLU A 175 11.90 -5.42 27.75
C GLU A 175 13.39 -5.33 28.12
N LYS A 176 14.26 -5.50 27.11
CA LYS A 176 15.68 -5.24 27.25
C LYS A 176 15.90 -3.72 27.34
N ARG A 177 16.52 -3.25 28.44
CA ARG A 177 16.89 -1.84 28.57
C ARG A 177 17.95 -1.46 27.54
N LEU A 178 17.59 -0.48 26.70
CA LEU A 178 18.44 0.14 25.69
C LEU A 178 18.74 1.59 26.09
N PRO A 179 19.77 2.23 25.53
CA PRO A 179 20.09 3.63 25.83
C PRO A 179 18.93 4.59 25.64
N LEU A 180 18.04 4.33 24.65
CA LEU A 180 16.85 5.15 24.38
C LEU A 180 15.60 4.76 25.20
N SER A 181 15.64 3.69 26.01
CA SER A 181 14.48 3.25 26.79
C SER A 181 13.87 4.37 27.66
N PRO A 182 14.67 5.23 28.37
CA PRO A 182 14.10 6.30 29.16
C PRO A 182 13.37 7.38 28.35
N VAL A 183 13.79 7.62 27.11
CA VAL A 183 13.11 8.55 26.20
C VAL A 183 11.82 7.91 25.68
N ARG A 184 11.89 6.66 25.25
CA ARG A 184 10.75 5.92 24.72
C ARG A 184 9.64 5.76 25.75
N GLU A 185 9.97 5.46 27.01
CA GLU A 185 9.01 5.34 28.10
C GLU A 185 8.19 6.61 28.32
N ARG A 186 8.70 7.78 27.94
CA ARG A 186 8.07 9.08 28.12
C ARG A 186 7.52 9.69 26.82
N LEU A 187 7.85 9.09 25.70
CA LEU A 187 7.35 9.52 24.40
C LEU A 187 5.81 9.44 24.41
N PHE A 188 5.16 10.45 23.89
CA PHE A 188 3.68 10.60 23.83
C PHE A 188 2.97 10.77 25.19
N GLN A 189 3.67 10.86 26.31
CA GLN A 189 3.04 11.11 27.63
C GLN A 189 2.83 12.61 27.93
N GLY A 190 3.31 13.51 27.08
CA GLY A 190 3.26 14.95 27.35
C GLY A 190 4.20 15.40 28.50
N VAL A 191 5.12 14.55 28.93
CA VAL A 191 6.05 14.82 30.01
C VAL A 191 7.39 15.27 29.43
N ILE A 192 7.94 16.37 30.00
CA ILE A 192 9.28 16.85 29.61
C ILE A 192 10.34 15.88 30.13
N TYR A 193 11.15 15.35 29.21
CA TYR A 193 12.31 14.56 29.59
C TYR A 193 13.52 15.44 29.87
N SER A 194 14.00 15.41 31.09
CA SER A 194 15.18 16.19 31.57
C SER A 194 16.46 15.36 31.72
N GLY A 195 16.45 14.10 31.31
CA GLY A 195 17.59 13.20 31.45
C GLY A 195 18.66 13.37 30.35
N ALA A 196 19.82 12.74 30.54
CA ALA A 196 20.92 12.73 29.58
C ALA A 196 20.64 11.79 28.41
N ALA A 197 20.14 12.32 27.30
CA ALA A 197 19.95 11.57 26.06
C ALA A 197 20.85 12.09 24.91
N LYS A 198 21.68 13.10 25.17
CA LYS A 198 22.50 13.79 24.15
C LYS A 198 23.48 12.88 23.41
N GLU A 199 23.91 11.80 24.02
CA GLU A 199 24.81 10.84 23.38
C GLU A 199 24.08 9.85 22.47
N CYS A 200 22.75 9.74 22.60
CA CYS A 200 21.95 8.73 21.93
C CYS A 200 20.91 9.30 20.98
N LEU A 201 20.58 10.59 21.08
CA LEU A 201 19.52 11.22 20.31
C LEU A 201 19.95 12.64 19.88
N ASP A 202 20.00 12.83 18.57
CA ASP A 202 20.14 14.14 17.93
C ASP A 202 18.86 14.47 17.18
N VAL A 203 18.36 15.68 17.35
CA VAL A 203 17.19 16.19 16.63
C VAL A 203 17.60 17.46 15.88
N PHE A 204 17.37 17.48 14.58
CA PHE A 204 17.61 18.67 13.77
C PHE A 204 16.37 18.98 12.92
N ARG A 205 16.23 20.24 12.54
CA ARG A 205 15.19 20.72 11.64
C ARG A 205 15.84 21.26 10.37
N ALA A 206 15.36 20.79 9.24
CA ALA A 206 15.76 21.26 7.92
C ALA A 206 14.66 22.11 7.29
N GLU A 207 15.04 23.03 6.38
CA GLU A 207 14.09 23.91 5.65
C GLU A 207 13.39 23.20 4.49
N SER A 208 13.94 22.08 4.03
CA SER A 208 13.38 21.32 2.93
C SER A 208 13.73 19.82 3.04
N PRO A 209 12.94 18.94 2.40
CA PRO A 209 13.26 17.51 2.34
C PRO A 209 14.64 17.21 1.74
N TYR A 210 15.11 18.02 0.80
CA TYR A 210 16.46 17.89 0.26
C TYR A 210 17.55 18.16 1.30
N LEU A 211 17.41 19.24 2.08
CA LEU A 211 18.35 19.58 3.15
C LEU A 211 18.27 18.58 4.30
N GLU A 212 17.10 18.00 4.55
CA GLU A 212 16.94 16.91 5.51
C GLU A 212 17.74 15.67 5.08
N CYS A 213 17.64 15.28 3.80
CA CYS A 213 18.45 14.20 3.23
C CYS A 213 19.95 14.51 3.28
N MET A 214 20.35 15.75 3.03
CA MET A 214 21.75 16.19 3.13
C MET A 214 22.28 16.06 4.55
N GLY A 215 21.53 16.56 5.55
CA GLY A 215 21.92 16.44 6.96
C GLY A 215 22.04 14.99 7.40
N ALA A 216 21.08 14.12 7.01
CA ALA A 216 21.15 12.69 7.27
C ALA A 216 22.40 12.07 6.61
N ALA A 217 22.69 12.40 5.35
CA ALA A 217 23.84 11.90 4.61
C ALA A 217 25.18 12.34 5.24
N GLU A 218 25.29 13.58 5.69
CA GLU A 218 26.48 14.08 6.40
C GLU A 218 26.69 13.33 7.71
N ARG A 219 25.62 13.10 8.46
CA ARG A 219 25.69 12.29 9.70
C ARG A 219 26.11 10.85 9.42
N ILE A 220 25.60 10.23 8.37
CA ILE A 220 26.01 8.89 7.93
C ILE A 220 27.51 8.87 7.59
N ARG A 221 28.00 9.85 6.82
CA ARG A 221 29.42 9.95 6.49
C ARG A 221 30.29 10.06 7.75
N PHE A 222 29.87 10.83 8.72
CA PHE A 222 30.55 10.94 10.01
C PHE A 222 30.61 9.59 10.72
N LEU A 223 29.49 8.86 10.78
CA LEU A 223 29.44 7.52 11.39
C LEU A 223 30.33 6.50 10.66
N LEU A 224 30.34 6.54 9.32
CA LEU A 224 31.20 5.67 8.50
C LEU A 224 32.68 5.98 8.74
N ALA A 225 33.04 7.26 8.83
CA ALA A 225 34.41 7.69 9.17
C ALA A 225 34.83 7.25 10.60
N ALA A 226 33.87 7.15 11.52
CA ALA A 226 34.08 6.61 12.86
C ALA A 226 34.12 5.07 12.93
N GLY A 227 33.98 4.38 11.78
CA GLY A 227 34.10 2.92 11.69
C GLY A 227 32.77 2.16 11.76
N CYS A 228 31.62 2.84 11.75
CA CYS A 228 30.32 2.17 11.63
C CYS A 228 30.19 1.54 10.23
N ARG A 229 29.50 0.40 10.14
CA ARG A 229 29.27 -0.27 8.85
C ARG A 229 27.93 0.19 8.27
N CYS A 230 27.84 0.33 6.95
CA CYS A 230 26.58 0.71 6.28
C CYS A 230 25.39 -0.17 6.70
N ARG A 231 25.59 -1.46 6.90
CA ARG A 231 24.55 -2.40 7.33
C ARG A 231 24.01 -2.17 8.74
N ASP A 232 24.73 -1.41 9.55
CA ASP A 232 24.35 -1.09 10.93
C ASP A 232 23.61 0.27 11.01
N ILE A 233 23.42 0.93 9.85
CA ILE A 233 22.76 2.23 9.74
C ILE A 233 21.45 2.05 8.97
N THR A 234 20.35 2.43 9.58
CA THR A 234 19.02 2.39 8.96
C THR A 234 18.45 3.81 8.86
N VAL A 235 17.95 4.17 7.70
CA VAL A 235 17.22 5.41 7.44
C VAL A 235 15.74 5.06 7.27
N VAL A 236 14.88 5.71 8.06
CA VAL A 236 13.43 5.50 8.00
C VAL A 236 12.78 6.81 7.57
N CYS A 237 11.87 6.76 6.64
CA CYS A 237 11.03 7.89 6.22
C CYS A 237 9.56 7.46 6.14
N THR A 238 8.67 8.41 6.33
CA THR A 238 7.21 8.16 6.33
C THR A 238 6.62 8.10 4.93
N ASP A 239 7.23 8.83 3.98
CA ASP A 239 6.76 8.91 2.59
C ASP A 239 7.90 8.65 1.60
N MET A 240 7.95 7.41 1.10
CA MET A 240 8.96 7.00 0.11
C MET A 240 8.77 7.69 -1.24
N THR A 241 7.58 8.17 -1.58
CA THR A 241 7.34 8.83 -2.88
C THR A 241 8.08 10.16 -2.96
N VAL A 242 8.17 10.88 -1.84
CA VAL A 242 8.91 12.14 -1.72
C VAL A 242 10.41 11.89 -1.50
N TYR A 243 10.76 10.99 -0.57
CA TYR A 243 12.15 10.86 -0.12
C TYR A 243 13.01 9.95 -1.00
N GLN A 244 12.45 8.94 -1.67
CA GLN A 244 13.24 8.00 -2.48
C GLN A 244 14.07 8.71 -3.58
N PRO A 245 13.52 9.62 -4.39
CA PRO A 245 14.31 10.34 -5.40
C PRO A 245 15.42 11.20 -4.78
N LEU A 246 15.14 11.84 -3.64
CA LEU A 246 16.08 12.70 -2.94
C LEU A 246 17.21 11.89 -2.29
N VAL A 247 16.91 10.79 -1.66
CA VAL A 247 17.89 9.87 -1.10
C VAL A 247 18.78 9.32 -2.21
N ASN A 248 18.22 8.91 -3.35
CA ASN A 248 19.00 8.46 -4.50
C ASN A 248 19.96 9.53 -4.98
N LEU A 249 19.48 10.76 -5.15
CA LEU A 249 20.29 11.87 -5.63
C LEU A 249 21.43 12.22 -4.65
N VAL A 250 21.07 12.42 -3.37
CA VAL A 250 22.02 12.89 -2.35
C VAL A 250 23.04 11.81 -1.99
N PHE A 251 22.59 10.57 -1.78
CA PHE A 251 23.48 9.49 -1.35
C PHE A 251 24.41 9.06 -2.48
N HIS A 252 23.93 9.04 -3.73
CA HIS A 252 24.79 8.80 -4.88
C HIS A 252 25.87 9.89 -5.02
N ARG A 253 25.48 11.17 -4.89
CA ARG A 253 26.41 12.30 -4.95
C ARG A 253 27.48 12.24 -3.87
N LEU A 254 27.15 11.74 -2.69
CA LEU A 254 28.07 11.62 -1.55
C LEU A 254 28.73 10.23 -1.46
N HIS A 255 28.55 9.37 -2.45
CA HIS A 255 29.09 8.00 -2.52
C HIS A 255 28.70 7.14 -1.32
N ILE A 256 27.48 7.30 -0.80
CA ILE A 256 26.93 6.47 0.27
C ILE A 256 26.16 5.32 -0.37
N PRO A 257 26.60 4.05 -0.19
CA PRO A 257 25.85 2.90 -0.67
C PRO A 257 24.55 2.77 0.14
N VAL A 258 23.43 2.64 -0.56
CA VAL A 258 22.11 2.49 0.06
C VAL A 258 21.35 1.33 -0.58
N TYR A 259 20.71 0.51 0.23
CA TYR A 259 19.71 -0.45 -0.22
C TYR A 259 18.32 0.11 0.07
N GLN A 260 17.46 0.11 -0.92
CA GLN A 260 16.08 0.54 -0.81
C GLN A 260 15.16 -0.62 -1.20
N SER A 261 14.25 -1.00 -0.30
CA SER A 261 13.24 -2.02 -0.56
C SER A 261 11.99 -1.39 -1.19
N GLY A 262 12.12 -0.80 -2.35
CA GLY A 262 11.00 -0.18 -3.06
C GLY A 262 10.76 -0.83 -4.41
N THR A 263 9.53 -0.81 -4.89
CA THR A 263 9.20 -1.10 -6.29
C THR A 263 9.23 0.21 -7.08
N GLU A 264 9.92 0.21 -8.22
CA GLU A 264 9.87 1.34 -9.14
C GLU A 264 8.76 1.11 -10.16
N ASN A 265 8.06 2.19 -10.51
CA ASN A 265 7.08 2.11 -11.59
C ASN A 265 7.81 1.96 -12.92
N ILE A 266 7.74 0.76 -13.50
CA ILE A 266 8.41 0.43 -14.76
C ILE A 266 7.92 1.32 -15.92
N LEU A 267 6.71 1.84 -15.86
CA LEU A 267 6.14 2.72 -16.88
C LEU A 267 6.87 4.07 -17.00
N GLN A 268 7.61 4.46 -15.95
CA GLN A 268 8.44 5.67 -15.95
C GLN A 268 9.83 5.45 -16.57
N LYS A 269 10.22 4.21 -16.83
CA LYS A 269 11.50 3.92 -17.51
C LYS A 269 11.44 4.34 -18.97
N SER A 270 12.45 5.07 -19.44
CA SER A 270 12.49 5.66 -20.79
C SER A 270 12.19 4.64 -21.90
N VAL A 271 12.73 3.42 -21.77
CA VAL A 271 12.48 2.34 -22.75
C VAL A 271 11.00 1.99 -22.83
N ILE A 272 10.38 1.73 -21.68
CA ILE A 272 8.97 1.34 -21.62
C ILE A 272 8.07 2.50 -22.06
N ALA A 273 8.37 3.71 -21.58
CA ALA A 273 7.63 4.92 -21.98
C ALA A 273 7.67 5.12 -23.50
N THR A 274 8.84 4.97 -24.15
CA THR A 274 8.98 5.10 -25.60
C THR A 274 8.15 4.02 -26.34
N VAL A 275 8.19 2.76 -25.88
CA VAL A 275 7.38 1.69 -26.48
C VAL A 275 5.89 1.98 -26.36
N LEU A 276 5.44 2.42 -25.18
CA LEU A 276 4.03 2.78 -24.98
C LEU A 276 3.61 3.97 -25.84
N MET A 277 4.45 5.00 -25.98
CA MET A 277 4.16 6.14 -26.88
C MET A 277 4.08 5.71 -28.34
N ALA A 278 4.91 4.75 -28.78
CA ALA A 278 4.83 4.22 -30.13
C ALA A 278 3.52 3.44 -30.37
N LEU A 279 3.10 2.63 -29.37
CA LEU A 279 1.82 1.91 -29.44
C LEU A 279 0.62 2.86 -29.40
N ASP A 280 0.66 3.89 -28.56
CA ASP A 280 -0.36 4.94 -28.52
C ASP A 280 -0.51 5.64 -29.86
N ALA A 281 0.61 6.00 -30.51
CA ALA A 281 0.60 6.61 -31.83
C ALA A 281 -0.05 5.70 -32.90
N ALA A 282 0.24 4.39 -32.85
CA ALA A 282 -0.39 3.42 -33.76
C ALA A 282 -1.89 3.24 -33.47
N LEU A 283 -2.29 3.16 -32.20
CA LEU A 283 -3.69 3.00 -31.80
C LEU A 283 -4.54 4.24 -32.05
N SER A 284 -3.96 5.44 -31.98
CA SER A 284 -4.64 6.71 -32.29
C SER A 284 -4.75 7.00 -33.79
N GLY A 285 -4.28 6.08 -34.66
CA GLY A 285 -4.25 6.29 -36.08
C GLY A 285 -3.22 7.31 -36.54
N PHE A 286 -2.13 7.42 -35.80
CA PHE A 286 -1.03 8.37 -36.04
C PHE A 286 -1.47 9.83 -35.96
N ASP A 287 -2.31 10.18 -34.96
CA ASP A 287 -2.64 11.58 -34.72
C ASP A 287 -1.39 12.40 -34.41
N GLN A 288 -1.43 13.69 -34.74
CA GLN A 288 -0.28 14.60 -34.61
C GLN A 288 0.29 14.59 -33.18
N LYS A 289 -0.58 14.63 -32.17
CA LYS A 289 -0.16 14.74 -30.76
C LYS A 289 0.59 13.48 -30.27
N SER A 290 0.07 12.32 -30.62
CA SER A 290 0.67 11.03 -30.23
C SER A 290 1.99 10.78 -30.97
N VAL A 291 2.05 11.11 -32.25
CA VAL A 291 3.28 11.02 -33.05
C VAL A 291 4.36 11.95 -32.52
N LEU A 292 4.05 13.23 -32.26
CA LEU A 292 5.03 14.18 -31.73
C LEU A 292 5.51 13.79 -30.34
N ARG A 293 4.63 13.23 -29.49
CA ARG A 293 5.02 12.72 -28.17
C ARG A 293 6.00 11.56 -28.28
N TYR A 294 5.79 10.64 -29.24
CA TYR A 294 6.75 9.57 -29.53
C TYR A 294 8.08 10.12 -30.05
N LEU A 295 8.05 11.01 -31.05
CA LEU A 295 9.26 11.58 -31.66
C LEU A 295 10.12 12.36 -30.66
N ARG A 296 9.50 12.98 -29.66
CA ARG A 296 10.18 13.71 -28.56
C ARG A 296 10.60 12.81 -27.39
N SER A 297 10.37 11.51 -27.48
CA SER A 297 10.80 10.57 -26.42
C SER A 297 12.33 10.46 -26.37
N ALA A 298 12.85 10.14 -25.18
CA ALA A 298 14.31 10.11 -24.94
C ALA A 298 15.08 9.09 -25.81
N LEU A 299 14.41 8.10 -26.38
CA LEU A 299 14.99 7.05 -27.22
C LEU A 299 14.53 7.14 -28.69
N SER A 300 13.91 8.24 -29.07
CA SER A 300 13.59 8.50 -30.47
C SER A 300 14.87 8.64 -31.30
N PRO A 301 14.92 8.08 -32.52
CA PRO A 301 16.06 8.30 -33.42
C PRO A 301 16.08 9.70 -34.05
N VAL A 302 15.05 10.51 -33.79
CA VAL A 302 14.91 11.85 -34.37
C VAL A 302 15.46 12.90 -33.43
N ASP A 303 16.31 13.78 -33.93
CA ASP A 303 16.87 14.89 -33.16
C ASP A 303 15.81 15.96 -32.85
N PRO A 304 16.00 16.75 -31.76
CA PRO A 304 15.04 17.77 -31.35
C PRO A 304 14.70 18.81 -32.42
N ASP A 305 15.71 19.28 -33.18
CA ASP A 305 15.51 20.30 -34.22
C ASP A 305 14.63 19.76 -35.36
N THR A 306 14.81 18.51 -35.73
CA THR A 306 13.95 17.84 -36.71
C THR A 306 12.53 17.65 -36.17
N CYS A 307 12.36 17.31 -34.90
CA CYS A 307 11.02 17.24 -34.27
C CYS A 307 10.31 18.60 -34.32
N ASP A 308 11.00 19.68 -34.01
CA ASP A 308 10.43 21.03 -34.05
C ASP A 308 10.04 21.44 -35.47
N ARG A 309 10.84 21.06 -36.48
CA ARG A 309 10.49 21.28 -37.90
C ARG A 309 9.25 20.50 -38.33
N ILE A 310 9.13 19.26 -37.90
CA ILE A 310 7.94 18.41 -38.16
C ILE A 310 6.71 19.04 -37.50
N GLU A 311 6.82 19.49 -36.26
CA GLU A 311 5.70 20.12 -35.54
C GLU A 311 5.27 21.40 -36.22
N ASN A 312 6.21 22.29 -36.57
CA ASN A 312 5.91 23.52 -37.30
C ASN A 312 5.24 23.23 -38.65
N TYR A 313 5.71 22.22 -39.37
CA TYR A 313 5.10 21.82 -40.64
C TYR A 313 3.64 21.35 -40.43
N ALA A 314 3.42 20.52 -39.43
CA ALA A 314 2.08 19.99 -39.11
C ALA A 314 1.10 21.10 -38.69
N ILE A 315 1.57 22.12 -37.94
CA ILE A 315 0.80 23.30 -37.54
C ILE A 315 0.43 24.14 -38.76
N ILE A 316 1.40 24.46 -39.62
CA ILE A 316 1.18 25.30 -40.82
C ILE A 316 0.17 24.67 -41.74
N TRP A 317 0.23 23.36 -41.95
CA TRP A 317 -0.63 22.64 -42.87
C TRP A 317 -1.90 22.07 -42.23
N GLY A 318 -2.14 22.31 -40.94
CA GLY A 318 -3.34 21.87 -40.22
C GLY A 318 -3.47 20.34 -40.18
N ILE A 319 -2.35 19.60 -40.18
CA ILE A 319 -2.33 18.14 -40.03
C ILE A 319 -2.79 17.78 -38.63
N ARG A 320 -3.73 16.90 -38.50
CA ARG A 320 -4.31 16.48 -37.22
C ARG A 320 -4.01 15.03 -36.92
#